data_91702f27ce90cdb25086c05948c1e25e
#
_entry.id   91702f27ce90cdb25086c05948c1e25e
#
_cell.length_a   1.000
_cell.length_b   1.000
_cell.length_c   1.000
_cell.angle_alpha   90.00
_cell.angle_beta   90.00
_cell.angle_gamma   90.00
#
_symmetry.space_group_name_H-M   'P 1'
#
loop_
_entity.id
_entity.type
_entity.pdbx_description
1 polymer ?
#
loop_
_entity_poly.entity_id
_entity_poly.type
_entity_poly.pdbx_seq_one_letter_code
_entity_poly.pdbx_strand_id
1 'polypeptide(L)'
;MADPMRIRATENGGVVDVKILMKHDMESGQRKDSAGKTIPAWFIQTINVKAQGKDVFNGEFGPAISKDPFLNFKYKGAKGDKLVVNWSDNRGDKRTDEATVS
;
A
#
# COMPACT_ATOMS: atom_id res chain seq x y z
N MET A 1 8.92 8.42 -10.16
CA MET A 1 9.08 6.97 -10.03
C MET A 1 8.72 6.52 -8.62
N ALA A 2 7.93 5.47 -8.50
CA ALA A 2 7.49 5.01 -7.18
C ALA A 2 8.59 4.21 -6.49
N ASP A 3 8.74 4.43 -5.19
CA ASP A 3 9.72 3.70 -4.38
C ASP A 3 9.15 2.38 -3.90
N PRO A 4 10.02 1.37 -3.64
CA PRO A 4 9.55 0.08 -3.13
C PRO A 4 8.81 0.20 -1.79
N MET A 5 7.80 -0.63 -1.64
CA MET A 5 7.11 -0.80 -0.37
C MET A 5 7.91 -1.69 0.57
N ARG A 6 7.72 -1.52 1.88
CA ARG A 6 8.21 -2.47 2.87
C ARG A 6 7.04 -3.38 3.25
N ILE A 7 7.22 -4.68 3.02
CA ILE A 7 6.19 -5.67 3.32
C ILE A 7 6.76 -6.67 4.30
N ARG A 8 6.05 -6.88 5.39
CA ARG A 8 6.39 -7.93 6.37
C ARG A 8 5.15 -8.78 6.59
N ALA A 9 5.31 -10.09 6.41
CA ALA A 9 4.22 -11.03 6.58
C ALA A 9 4.69 -12.22 7.40
N THR A 10 3.98 -12.51 8.48
CA THR A 10 4.35 -13.56 9.44
C THR A 10 3.15 -14.44 9.72
N GLU A 11 3.31 -15.76 9.56
CA GLU A 11 2.26 -16.73 9.85
C GLU A 11 2.35 -17.18 11.32
N ASN A 12 1.20 -17.33 11.95
CA ASN A 12 1.10 -17.87 13.29
C ASN A 12 -0.25 -18.56 13.43
N GLY A 13 -0.21 -19.88 13.58
CA GLY A 13 -1.43 -20.68 13.78
C GLY A 13 -2.40 -20.66 12.59
N GLY A 14 -1.90 -20.52 11.37
CA GLY A 14 -2.73 -20.47 10.17
C GLY A 14 -3.25 -19.08 9.84
N VAL A 15 -2.83 -18.07 10.58
CA VAL A 15 -3.19 -16.67 10.33
C VAL A 15 -1.92 -15.90 9.97
N VAL A 16 -1.97 -15.17 8.86
CA VAL A 16 -0.84 -14.35 8.41
C VAL A 16 -1.13 -12.90 8.77
N ASP A 17 -0.20 -12.31 9.51
CA ASP A 17 -0.23 -10.87 9.83
C ASP A 17 0.60 -10.14 8.79
N VAL A 18 -0.02 -9.23 8.05
CA VAL A 18 0.64 -8.49 6.96
C VAL A 18 0.74 -7.02 7.34
N LYS A 19 1.97 -6.50 7.26
CA LYS A 19 2.26 -5.08 7.48
C LYS A 19 2.91 -4.52 6.24
N ILE A 20 2.36 -3.44 5.72
CA ILE A 20 2.84 -2.81 4.49
C ILE A 20 3.06 -1.32 4.77
N LEU A 21 4.28 -0.86 4.53
CA LEU A 21 4.60 0.56 4.57
C LEU A 21 4.83 1.03 3.14
N MET A 22 3.98 1.93 2.68
CA MET A 22 4.05 2.47 1.32
C MET A 22 4.80 3.79 1.33
N LYS A 23 5.57 4.06 0.27
CA LYS A 23 6.24 5.34 0.08
C LYS A 23 5.43 6.17 -0.90
N HIS A 24 4.78 7.21 -0.39
CA HIS A 24 3.96 8.10 -1.21
C HIS A 24 3.71 9.41 -0.48
N ASP A 25 3.74 10.52 -1.21
CA ASP A 25 3.57 11.84 -0.61
C ASP A 25 2.16 12.09 -0.09
N MET A 26 1.15 11.49 -0.69
CA MET A 26 -0.25 11.61 -0.26
C MET A 26 -0.69 13.06 -0.09
N GLU A 27 -0.58 13.85 -1.17
CA GLU A 27 -1.00 15.24 -1.17
C GLU A 27 -2.51 15.35 -1.30
N SER A 28 -3.12 16.11 -0.41
CA SER A 28 -4.58 16.26 -0.38
C SER A 28 -5.13 17.22 -1.45
N GLY A 29 -4.28 18.05 -2.03
CA GLY A 29 -4.71 19.12 -2.91
C GLY A 29 -5.03 20.42 -2.17
N GLN A 30 -4.81 20.45 -0.85
CA GLN A 30 -5.11 21.62 -0.02
C GLN A 30 -3.87 22.27 0.56
N ARG A 31 -2.74 21.59 0.54
CA ARG A 31 -1.49 22.12 1.07
C ARG A 31 -0.88 23.11 0.09
N LYS A 32 -0.26 24.16 0.62
CA LYS A 32 0.43 25.16 -0.19
C LYS A 32 1.94 25.05 -0.01
N ASP A 33 2.67 25.34 -1.08
CA ASP A 33 4.12 25.38 -1.03
C ASP A 33 4.61 26.73 -0.46
N SER A 34 5.93 26.91 -0.39
CA SER A 34 6.55 28.13 0.16
C SER A 34 6.22 29.38 -0.68
N ALA A 35 5.84 29.21 -1.94
CA ALA A 35 5.44 30.31 -2.81
C ALA A 35 3.94 30.62 -2.74
N GLY A 36 3.19 29.91 -1.90
CA GLY A 36 1.74 30.10 -1.74
C GLY A 36 0.91 29.40 -2.79
N LYS A 37 1.51 28.57 -3.64
CA LYS A 37 0.77 27.81 -4.65
C LYS A 37 0.24 26.51 -4.07
N THR A 38 -0.98 26.18 -4.42
CA THR A 38 -1.58 24.92 -4.00
C THR A 38 -0.83 23.75 -4.64
N ILE A 39 -0.39 22.80 -3.81
CA ILE A 39 0.22 21.56 -4.30
C ILE A 39 -0.90 20.67 -4.83
N PRO A 40 -0.82 20.23 -6.11
CA PRO A 40 -1.88 19.40 -6.68
C PRO A 40 -2.07 18.10 -5.89
N ALA A 41 -3.30 17.61 -5.85
CA ALA A 41 -3.62 16.35 -5.20
C ALA A 41 -2.81 15.21 -5.81
N TRP A 42 -2.20 14.39 -4.96
CA TRP A 42 -1.40 13.25 -5.39
C TRP A 42 -1.47 12.19 -4.30
N PHE A 43 -2.28 11.18 -4.52
CA PHE A 43 -2.54 10.17 -3.48
C PHE A 43 -2.83 8.81 -4.10
N ILE A 44 -2.52 7.77 -3.33
CA ILE A 44 -2.87 6.41 -3.69
C ILE A 44 -4.39 6.28 -3.66
N GLN A 45 -4.98 5.72 -4.71
CA GLN A 45 -6.42 5.51 -4.82
C GLN A 45 -6.82 4.09 -4.47
N THR A 46 -6.04 3.11 -4.93
CA THR A 46 -6.39 1.71 -4.73
C THR A 46 -5.16 0.92 -4.30
N ILE A 47 -5.39 -0.07 -3.46
CA ILE A 47 -4.39 -1.06 -3.10
C ILE A 47 -5.01 -2.45 -3.17
N ASN A 48 -4.28 -3.39 -3.76
CA ASN A 48 -4.70 -4.79 -3.87
C ASN A 48 -3.59 -5.68 -3.37
N VAL A 49 -3.94 -6.67 -2.57
CA VAL A 49 -2.99 -7.68 -2.11
C VAL A 49 -3.50 -9.05 -2.53
N LYS A 50 -2.65 -9.81 -3.21
CA LYS A 50 -2.93 -11.19 -3.58
C LYS A 50 -1.98 -12.12 -2.83
N ALA A 51 -2.51 -13.25 -2.38
CA ALA A 51 -1.72 -14.34 -1.81
C ALA A 51 -1.94 -15.57 -2.67
N GLN A 52 -0.87 -16.12 -3.23
CA GLN A 52 -0.94 -17.29 -4.12
C GLN A 52 -1.94 -17.06 -5.26
N GLY A 53 -1.96 -15.84 -5.82
CA GLY A 53 -2.83 -15.46 -6.92
C GLY A 53 -4.27 -15.14 -6.56
N LYS A 54 -4.64 -15.19 -5.29
CA LYS A 54 -6.00 -14.89 -4.84
C LYS A 54 -6.03 -13.58 -4.06
N ASP A 55 -7.08 -12.79 -4.28
CA ASP A 55 -7.26 -11.54 -3.54
C ASP A 55 -7.48 -11.82 -2.06
N VAL A 56 -6.65 -11.20 -1.22
CA VAL A 56 -6.80 -11.28 0.24
C VAL A 56 -7.12 -9.92 0.84
N PHE A 57 -6.90 -8.85 0.09
CA PHE A 57 -7.24 -7.51 0.53
C PHE A 57 -7.40 -6.58 -0.67
N ASN A 58 -8.48 -5.79 -0.66
CA ASN A 58 -8.69 -4.69 -1.59
C ASN A 58 -9.09 -3.47 -0.79
N GLY A 59 -8.45 -2.35 -1.05
CA GLY A 59 -8.74 -1.11 -0.34
C GLY A 59 -8.79 0.08 -1.28
N GLU A 60 -9.54 1.08 -0.88
CA GLU A 60 -9.57 2.37 -1.54
C GLU A 60 -9.05 3.41 -0.56
N PHE A 61 -8.14 4.25 -1.03
CA PHE A 61 -7.59 5.35 -0.25
C PHE A 61 -8.12 6.66 -0.79
N GLY A 62 -8.07 7.68 0.04
CA GLY A 62 -8.46 9.02 -0.35
C GLY A 62 -7.40 10.03 0.03
N PRO A 63 -7.62 11.32 -0.29
CA PRO A 63 -6.62 12.36 -0.04
C PRO A 63 -6.42 12.68 1.45
N ALA A 64 -7.23 12.11 2.33
CA ALA A 64 -7.09 12.33 3.78
C ALA A 64 -6.08 11.38 4.45
N ILE A 65 -5.54 10.41 3.71
CA ILE A 65 -4.55 9.48 4.24
C ILE A 65 -3.20 10.20 4.33
N SER A 66 -2.50 10.01 5.44
CA SER A 66 -1.21 10.66 5.69
C SER A 66 -0.11 10.13 4.77
N LYS A 67 0.97 10.92 4.62
CA LYS A 67 2.17 10.56 3.88
C LYS A 67 2.70 9.21 4.35
N ASP A 68 3.23 8.43 3.41
CA ASP A 68 3.80 7.11 3.64
C ASP A 68 2.83 6.20 4.40
N PRO A 69 1.70 5.82 3.76
CA PRO A 69 0.66 5.07 4.44
C PRO A 69 1.13 3.73 4.97
N PHE A 70 0.63 3.38 6.14
CA PHE A 70 0.87 2.08 6.75
C PHE A 70 -0.42 1.28 6.77
N LEU A 71 -0.37 0.05 6.28
CA LEU A 71 -1.52 -0.86 6.26
C LEU A 71 -1.17 -2.13 7.02
N ASN A 72 -2.06 -2.54 7.92
CA ASN A 72 -1.93 -3.81 8.62
C ASN A 72 -3.25 -4.57 8.53
N PHE A 73 -3.16 -5.82 8.11
CA PHE A 73 -4.33 -6.70 8.07
C PHE A 73 -3.89 -8.14 8.29
N LYS A 74 -4.87 -9.01 8.50
CA LYS A 74 -4.63 -10.43 8.68
C LYS A 74 -5.50 -11.23 7.71
N TYR A 75 -4.96 -12.37 7.26
CA TYR A 75 -5.75 -13.29 6.44
C TYR A 75 -5.38 -14.73 6.82
N LYS A 76 -6.24 -15.67 6.47
CA LYS A 76 -5.95 -17.09 6.67
C LYS A 76 -5.01 -17.56 5.58
N GLY A 77 -3.83 -18.03 5.98
CA GLY A 77 -2.82 -18.42 5.04
C GLY A 77 -1.73 -19.26 5.69
N ALA A 78 -0.65 -19.47 4.95
CA ALA A 78 0.41 -20.36 5.36
C ALA A 78 1.79 -19.72 5.14
N LYS A 79 2.75 -20.18 5.93
CA LYS A 79 4.15 -19.86 5.73
C LYS A 79 4.56 -20.29 4.32
N GLY A 80 5.28 -19.43 3.63
CA GLY A 80 5.69 -19.67 2.25
C GLY A 80 4.76 -19.10 1.20
N ASP A 81 3.58 -18.59 1.58
CA ASP A 81 2.69 -17.93 0.64
C ASP A 81 3.40 -16.75 0.00
N LYS A 82 3.19 -16.57 -1.29
CA LYS A 82 3.74 -15.45 -2.03
C LYS A 82 2.70 -14.34 -2.09
N LEU A 83 3.08 -13.18 -1.55
CA LEU A 83 2.23 -11.99 -1.58
C LEU A 83 2.65 -11.07 -2.71
N VAL A 84 1.66 -10.55 -3.42
CA VAL A 84 1.89 -9.52 -4.44
C VAL A 84 1.02 -8.32 -4.06
N VAL A 85 1.67 -7.18 -3.84
CA VAL A 85 0.99 -5.94 -3.42
C VAL A 85 1.08 -4.92 -4.55
N ASN A 86 -0.08 -4.41 -4.95
CA ASN A 86 -0.17 -3.41 -6.01
C ASN A 86 -0.90 -2.18 -5.50
N TRP A 87 -0.40 -1.00 -5.82
CA TRP A 87 -1.19 0.21 -5.62
C TRP A 87 -1.15 1.08 -6.89
N SER A 88 -2.18 1.90 -7.06
CA SER A 88 -2.23 2.91 -8.11
C SER A 88 -2.69 4.23 -7.53
N ASP A 89 -2.18 5.34 -8.08
CA ASP A 89 -2.52 6.66 -7.59
C ASP A 89 -3.30 7.47 -8.63
N ASN A 90 -3.71 8.68 -8.25
CA ASN A 90 -4.52 9.54 -9.10
C ASN A 90 -3.74 10.17 -10.27
N ARG A 91 -2.43 10.00 -10.30
CA ARG A 91 -1.58 10.50 -11.40
C ARG A 91 -1.17 9.41 -12.37
N GLY A 92 -1.70 8.19 -12.21
CA GLY A 92 -1.38 7.06 -13.06
C GLY A 92 -0.13 6.30 -12.68
N ASP A 93 0.53 6.65 -11.57
CA ASP A 93 1.65 5.86 -11.05
C ASP A 93 1.13 4.60 -10.40
N LYS A 94 1.92 3.55 -10.55
CA LYS A 94 1.63 2.23 -9.98
C LYS A 94 2.90 1.64 -9.40
N ARG A 95 2.72 0.81 -8.39
CA ARG A 95 3.83 0.07 -7.82
C ARG A 95 3.40 -1.35 -7.50
N THR A 96 4.25 -2.31 -7.81
CA THR A 96 4.04 -3.72 -7.45
C THR A 96 5.28 -4.20 -6.72
N ASP A 97 5.07 -4.79 -5.56
CA ASP A 97 6.13 -5.43 -4.78
C ASP A 97 5.66 -6.79 -4.29
N GLU A 98 6.60 -7.67 -4.03
CA GLU A 98 6.33 -9.03 -3.60
C GLU A 98 7.03 -9.33 -2.28
N ALA A 99 6.44 -10.25 -1.53
CA ALA A 99 7.03 -10.76 -0.31
C ALA A 99 6.59 -12.21 -0.09
N THR A 100 7.38 -12.94 0.68
CA THR A 100 7.05 -14.31 1.07
C THR A 100 6.74 -14.34 2.56
N VAL A 101 5.67 -15.03 2.92
CA VAL A 101 5.26 -15.19 4.32
C VAL A 101 6.30 -16.02 5.07
N SER A 102 6.78 -15.51 6.17
CA SER A 102 7.74 -16.20 7.02
C SER A 102 7.10 -16.88 8.22
#